data_b80ce462406221092cdb18bf6bce9ab8
#
_entry.id   b80ce462406221092cdb18bf6bce9ab8
#
_cell.length_a   1.000
_cell.length_b   1.000
_cell.length_c   1.000
_cell.angle_alpha   90.00
_cell.angle_beta   90.00
_cell.angle_gamma   90.00
#
_symmetry.space_group_name_H-M   'P 1'
#
loop_
_entity.id
_entity.type
_entity.pdbx_description
1 polymer ?
#
loop_
_entity_poly.entity_id
_entity_poly.type
_entity_poly.pdbx_seq_one_letter_code
_entity_poly.pdbx_strand_id
1 'polypeptide(L)'
;MREVAFLLASLLSVPAFALSQAAKEFMKITAELEPVQCEKRKLRRAIALAEIERRNEDVRSLRQRFAALDRDPKTARMERRLAELEPRLEKSSDPEDLSAINRQRVEAFYRCE
;
A
#
# COMPACT_ATOMS: atom_id res chain seq x y z
N MET A 1 -18.52 33.49 -45.20
CA MET A 1 -18.39 33.04 -44.86
C MET A 1 -18.29 32.44 -43.97
N ARG A 2 -18.30 31.94 -43.51
CA ARG A 2 -18.21 31.39 -42.71
C ARG A 2 -17.74 30.61 -42.08
N GLU A 3 -17.47 30.18 -41.46
CA GLU A 3 -17.06 29.51 -40.81
C GLU A 3 -17.02 28.76 -39.93
N VAL A 4 -16.98 28.25 -39.56
CA VAL A 4 -17.02 27.46 -38.84
C VAL A 4 -16.46 26.86 -37.94
N ALA A 5 -16.37 26.65 -37.36
CA ALA A 5 -15.96 26.14 -36.49
C ALA A 5 -15.96 25.23 -35.77
N PHE A 6 -15.83 24.67 -35.46
CA PHE A 6 -15.71 23.77 -34.81
C PHE A 6 -15.35 23.27 -33.83
N LEU A 7 -15.26 22.97 -33.36
CA LEU A 7 -15.04 22.51 -32.43
C LEU A 7 -14.87 21.50 -31.87
N LEU A 8 -14.71 20.97 -31.66
CA LEU A 8 -14.46 19.99 -31.18
C LEU A 8 -14.18 19.71 -30.01
N ALA A 9 -14.21 19.59 -29.37
CA ALA A 9 -14.09 19.40 -28.27
C ALA A 9 -13.91 18.29 -27.81
N SER A 10 -13.63 17.66 -27.97
CA SER A 10 -13.34 16.54 -27.69
C SER A 10 -13.19 16.15 -26.49
N LEU A 11 -13.28 16.26 -25.81
CA LEU A 11 -13.21 15.88 -24.76
C LEU A 11 -13.06 14.72 -24.37
N LEU A 12 -12.62 14.13 -24.36
CA LEU A 12 -12.29 13.07 -24.01
C LEU A 12 -12.05 12.81 -22.75
N SER A 13 -12.42 12.90 -22.11
CA SER A 13 -12.26 12.67 -20.93
C SER A 13 -12.34 11.34 -20.67
N VAL A 14 -11.57 10.73 -20.64
CA VAL A 14 -11.54 9.53 -20.35
C VAL A 14 -11.45 9.34 -19.02
N PRO A 15 -12.16 9.04 -18.36
CA PRO A 15 -12.18 8.94 -17.05
C PRO A 15 -11.66 7.74 -16.66
N ALA A 16 -11.13 7.35 -17.01
CA ALA A 16 -10.63 6.24 -16.82
C ALA A 16 -10.60 5.87 -15.49
N PHE A 17 -10.49 5.78 -14.70
CA PHE A 17 -10.18 5.37 -13.53
C PHE A 17 -10.63 6.23 -12.49
N ALA A 18 -11.79 6.30 -12.25
CA ALA A 18 -12.25 7.06 -11.20
C ALA A 18 -12.18 6.18 -9.99
N LEU A 19 -11.15 6.17 -9.31
CA LEU A 19 -11.04 5.43 -8.06
C LEU A 19 -11.93 6.06 -6.98
N SER A 20 -12.51 5.23 -6.13
CA SER A 20 -13.30 5.73 -5.02
C SER A 20 -12.41 6.48 -4.05
N GLN A 21 -13.01 7.32 -3.20
CA GLN A 21 -12.25 8.04 -2.19
C GLN A 21 -11.60 7.10 -1.20
N ALA A 22 -12.27 6.01 -0.85
CA ALA A 22 -11.71 5.01 0.03
C ALA A 22 -10.47 4.37 -0.59
N ALA A 23 -10.51 4.06 -1.89
CA ALA A 23 -9.36 3.48 -2.56
C ALA A 23 -8.20 4.46 -2.64
N LYS A 24 -8.48 5.72 -2.94
CA LYS A 24 -7.43 6.74 -2.99
C LYS A 24 -6.75 6.91 -1.63
N GLU A 25 -7.52 6.97 -0.58
CA GLU A 25 -6.97 7.10 0.77
C GLU A 25 -6.16 5.85 1.13
N PHE A 26 -6.69 4.68 0.85
CA PHE A 26 -6.02 3.41 1.11
C PHE A 26 -4.67 3.36 0.41
N MET A 27 -4.65 3.71 -0.87
CA MET A 27 -3.42 3.68 -1.66
C MET A 27 -2.40 4.71 -1.19
N LYS A 28 -2.86 5.88 -0.76
CA LYS A 28 -1.97 6.91 -0.24
C LYS A 28 -1.29 6.44 1.04
N ILE A 29 -2.06 5.90 1.97
CA ILE A 29 -1.52 5.40 3.23
C ILE A 29 -0.59 4.22 2.97
N THR A 30 -0.96 3.32 2.07
CA THR A 30 -0.14 2.17 1.71
C THR A 30 1.22 2.65 1.16
N ALA A 31 1.22 3.69 0.33
CA ALA A 31 2.46 4.23 -0.21
C ALA A 31 3.35 4.83 0.90
N GLU A 32 2.74 5.53 1.86
CA GLU A 32 3.49 6.09 2.98
C GLU A 32 4.06 5.00 3.89
N LEU A 33 3.36 3.87 4.02
CA LEU A 33 3.82 2.76 4.84
C LEU A 33 4.78 1.83 4.12
N GLU A 34 4.95 1.99 2.82
CA GLU A 34 5.77 1.06 2.04
C GLU A 34 7.16 0.83 2.63
N PRO A 35 7.92 1.87 3.03
CA PRO A 35 9.24 1.64 3.62
C PRO A 35 9.19 0.83 4.91
N VAL A 36 8.20 1.08 5.75
CA VAL A 36 8.04 0.35 7.01
C VAL A 36 7.67 -1.10 6.73
N GLN A 37 6.76 -1.33 5.81
CA GLN A 37 6.35 -2.70 5.46
C GLN A 37 7.50 -3.48 4.83
N CYS A 38 8.32 -2.80 4.03
CA CYS A 38 9.50 -3.43 3.45
C CYS A 38 10.49 -3.83 4.55
N GLU A 39 10.74 -2.93 5.51
CA GLU A 39 11.65 -3.22 6.62
C GLU A 39 11.11 -4.37 7.47
N LYS A 40 9.82 -4.40 7.75
CA LYS A 40 9.21 -5.50 8.49
C LYS A 40 9.38 -6.82 7.77
N ARG A 41 9.24 -6.81 6.43
CA ARG A 41 9.41 -8.04 5.66
C ARG A 41 10.84 -8.56 5.74
N LYS A 42 11.81 -7.66 5.66
CA LYS A 42 13.22 -8.02 5.80
C LYS A 42 13.51 -8.57 7.19
N LEU A 43 12.93 -7.96 8.21
CA LEU A 43 13.11 -8.43 9.58
C LEU A 43 12.49 -9.80 9.81
N ARG A 44 11.30 -10.06 9.26
CA ARG A 44 10.69 -11.39 9.36
C ARG A 44 11.58 -12.45 8.75
N ARG A 45 12.17 -12.15 7.60
CA ARG A 45 13.10 -13.08 6.96
C ARG A 45 14.33 -13.32 7.81
N ALA A 46 14.91 -12.25 8.35
CA ALA A 46 16.10 -12.37 9.18
C ALA A 46 15.81 -13.14 10.47
N ILE A 47 14.64 -12.92 11.07
CA ILE A 47 14.22 -13.65 12.26
C ILE A 47 14.09 -15.13 11.94
N ALA A 48 13.44 -15.47 10.83
CA ALA A 48 13.27 -16.87 10.44
C ALA A 48 14.62 -17.57 10.25
N LEU A 49 15.55 -16.90 9.57
CA LEU A 49 16.88 -17.47 9.38
C LEU A 49 17.63 -17.63 10.69
N ALA A 50 17.57 -16.63 11.57
CA ALA A 50 18.22 -16.70 12.86
C ALA A 50 17.64 -17.81 13.74
N GLU A 51 16.31 -18.05 13.65
CA GLU A 51 15.69 -19.14 14.38
C GLU A 51 16.18 -20.50 13.87
N ILE A 52 16.26 -20.67 12.56
CA ILE A 52 16.76 -21.92 11.97
C ILE A 52 18.20 -22.16 12.38
N GLU A 53 18.99 -21.13 12.42
CA GLU A 53 20.40 -21.24 12.77
C GLU A 53 20.64 -21.19 14.28
N ARG A 54 19.57 -21.09 15.06
CA ARG A 54 19.63 -21.07 16.52
C ARG A 54 20.46 -19.92 17.10
N ARG A 55 20.47 -18.79 16.40
CA ARG A 55 21.15 -17.59 16.88
C ARG A 55 20.19 -16.81 17.75
N ASN A 56 20.04 -17.26 18.99
CA ASN A 56 18.99 -16.76 19.90
C ASN A 56 19.11 -15.28 20.24
N GLU A 57 20.33 -14.76 20.38
CA GLU A 57 20.49 -13.34 20.68
C GLU A 57 20.10 -12.48 19.48
N ASP A 58 20.41 -12.94 18.28
CA ASP A 58 20.01 -12.23 17.07
C ASP A 58 18.48 -12.23 16.94
N VAL A 59 17.84 -13.36 17.24
CA VAL A 59 16.38 -13.43 17.22
C VAL A 59 15.79 -12.37 18.16
N ARG A 60 16.33 -12.26 19.37
CA ARG A 60 15.82 -11.29 20.33
C ARG A 60 16.00 -9.87 19.83
N SER A 61 17.18 -9.55 19.33
CA SER A 61 17.49 -8.22 18.82
C SER A 61 16.60 -7.85 17.63
N LEU A 62 16.44 -8.79 16.70
CA LEU A 62 15.60 -8.57 15.51
C LEU A 62 14.12 -8.39 15.87
N ARG A 63 13.64 -9.16 16.83
CA ARG A 63 12.26 -9.00 17.30
C ARG A 63 12.03 -7.67 17.99
N GLN A 64 13.03 -7.17 18.71
CA GLN A 64 12.93 -5.84 19.31
C GLN A 64 12.84 -4.75 18.24
N ARG A 65 13.64 -4.89 17.18
CA ARG A 65 13.57 -3.94 16.05
C ARG A 65 12.21 -3.99 15.38
N PHE A 66 11.66 -5.17 15.18
CA PHE A 66 10.34 -5.33 14.59
C PHE A 66 9.28 -4.66 15.48
N ALA A 67 9.33 -4.93 16.78
CA ALA A 67 8.38 -4.34 17.72
C ALA A 67 8.46 -2.82 17.76
N ALA A 68 9.67 -2.27 17.59
CA ALA A 68 9.83 -0.82 17.58
C ALA A 68 9.10 -0.19 16.38
N LEU A 69 9.12 -0.86 15.23
CA LEU A 69 8.37 -0.37 14.07
C LEU A 69 6.86 -0.38 14.35
N ASP A 70 6.36 -1.42 15.00
CA ASP A 70 4.95 -1.52 15.32
C ASP A 70 4.50 -0.50 16.36
N ARG A 71 5.40 -0.11 17.25
CA ARG A 71 5.05 0.83 18.32
C ARG A 71 5.13 2.29 17.90
N ASP A 72 5.68 2.58 16.72
CA ASP A 72 5.72 3.95 16.24
C ASP A 72 4.29 4.49 16.13
N PRO A 73 3.98 5.62 16.81
CA PRO A 73 2.61 6.11 16.85
C PRO A 73 2.04 6.47 15.49
N LYS A 74 2.85 7.01 14.59
CA LYS A 74 2.39 7.37 13.26
C LYS A 74 2.07 6.12 12.46
N THR A 75 2.95 5.13 12.51
CA THR A 75 2.74 3.86 11.83
C THR A 75 1.47 3.18 12.36
N ALA A 76 1.30 3.14 13.68
CA ALA A 76 0.14 2.53 14.28
C ALA A 76 -1.16 3.20 13.84
N ARG A 77 -1.17 4.53 13.75
CA ARG A 77 -2.36 5.25 13.29
C ARG A 77 -2.69 4.93 11.84
N MET A 78 -1.69 4.90 10.99
CA MET A 78 -1.87 4.58 9.58
C MET A 78 -2.37 3.15 9.39
N GLU A 79 -1.82 2.22 10.12
CA GLU A 79 -2.26 0.83 10.04
C GLU A 79 -3.70 0.66 10.52
N ARG A 80 -4.09 1.37 11.57
CA ARG A 80 -5.48 1.34 12.03
C ARG A 80 -6.42 1.90 10.96
N ARG A 81 -5.99 2.98 10.30
CA ARG A 81 -6.84 3.56 9.25
C ARG A 81 -7.00 2.61 8.07
N LEU A 82 -5.92 1.92 7.68
CA LEU A 82 -6.03 0.90 6.63
C LEU A 82 -7.01 -0.19 7.02
N ALA A 83 -6.96 -0.64 8.27
CA ALA A 83 -7.88 -1.67 8.75
C ALA A 83 -9.34 -1.21 8.72
N GLU A 84 -9.58 0.09 8.93
CA GLU A 84 -10.93 0.64 8.83
C GLU A 84 -11.41 0.74 7.38
N LEU A 85 -10.50 1.02 6.45
CA LEU A 85 -10.85 1.18 5.04
C LEU A 85 -11.02 -0.16 4.32
N GLU A 86 -10.31 -1.18 4.75
CA GLU A 86 -10.31 -2.47 4.08
C GLU A 86 -11.71 -3.09 3.92
N PRO A 87 -12.55 -3.15 4.95
CA PRO A 87 -13.90 -3.70 4.77
C PRO A 87 -14.75 -2.89 3.79
N ARG A 88 -14.53 -1.58 3.72
CA ARG A 88 -15.29 -0.74 2.78
C ARG A 88 -14.95 -1.08 1.34
N LEU A 89 -13.66 -1.36 1.09
CA LEU A 89 -13.21 -1.71 -0.24
C LEU A 89 -13.69 -3.09 -0.65
N GLU A 90 -13.69 -4.04 0.28
CA GLU A 90 -14.19 -5.36 0.01
C GLU A 90 -15.68 -5.35 -0.30
N LYS A 91 -16.44 -4.52 0.42
CA LYS A 91 -17.87 -4.44 0.17
C LYS A 91 -18.21 -3.76 -1.14
N SER A 92 -17.42 -2.78 -1.54
CA SER A 92 -17.72 -2.06 -2.77
C SER A 92 -17.54 -2.95 -3.99
N SER A 93 -16.60 -3.90 -3.90
CA SER A 93 -16.32 -4.82 -5.01
C SER A 93 -16.06 -4.12 -6.33
N ASP A 94 -15.60 -2.88 -6.31
CA ASP A 94 -15.31 -2.16 -7.53
C ASP A 94 -14.05 -2.75 -8.17
N PRO A 95 -14.16 -3.32 -9.38
CA PRO A 95 -13.00 -3.95 -10.01
C PRO A 95 -11.84 -3.01 -10.26
N GLU A 96 -12.13 -1.73 -10.51
CA GLU A 96 -11.06 -0.77 -10.75
C GLU A 96 -10.29 -0.46 -9.46
N ASP A 97 -11.00 -0.31 -8.35
CA ASP A 97 -10.37 -0.09 -7.06
C ASP A 97 -9.48 -1.28 -6.70
N LEU A 98 -10.02 -2.50 -6.85
CA LEU A 98 -9.28 -3.71 -6.49
C LEU A 98 -8.06 -3.90 -7.39
N SER A 99 -8.21 -3.62 -8.67
CA SER A 99 -7.11 -3.75 -9.62
C SER A 99 -5.98 -2.77 -9.30
N ALA A 100 -6.32 -1.52 -8.99
CA ALA A 100 -5.31 -0.51 -8.66
C ALA A 100 -4.58 -0.87 -7.37
N ILE A 101 -5.31 -1.31 -6.35
CA ILE A 101 -4.72 -1.70 -5.08
C ILE A 101 -3.80 -2.91 -5.26
N ASN A 102 -4.23 -3.90 -6.01
CA ASN A 102 -3.42 -5.08 -6.25
C ASN A 102 -2.16 -4.75 -7.02
N ARG A 103 -2.26 -3.86 -8.01
CA ARG A 103 -1.07 -3.43 -8.74
C ARG A 103 -0.07 -2.75 -7.82
N GLN A 104 -0.56 -1.87 -6.96
CA GLN A 104 0.30 -1.18 -6.00
C GLN A 104 1.02 -2.18 -5.10
N ARG A 105 0.31 -3.20 -4.61
CA ARG A 105 0.90 -4.22 -3.74
C ARG A 105 2.00 -5.00 -4.45
N VAL A 106 1.76 -5.38 -5.69
CA VAL A 106 2.74 -6.14 -6.47
C VAL A 106 3.97 -5.29 -6.72
N GLU A 107 3.78 -4.04 -7.14
CA GLU A 107 4.91 -3.16 -7.41
C GLU A 107 5.72 -2.89 -6.15
N ALA A 108 5.06 -2.67 -5.01
CA ALA A 108 5.75 -2.45 -3.75
C ALA A 108 6.54 -3.69 -3.33
N PHE A 109 5.98 -4.87 -3.54
CA PHE A 109 6.67 -6.11 -3.21
C PHE A 109 7.99 -6.23 -3.98
N TYR A 110 7.95 -5.93 -5.27
CA TYR A 110 9.16 -6.07 -6.10
C TYR A 110 10.14 -4.91 -5.90
N ARG A 111 9.71 -3.76 -5.40
CA ARG A 111 10.63 -2.68 -5.05
C ARG A 111 11.39 -2.95 -3.75
N CYS A 112 10.86 -3.83 -2.91
CA CYS A 112 11.47 -4.10 -1.62
C CYS A 112 12.59 -5.11 -1.78
N GLU A 113 13.82 -4.69 -1.56
CA GLU A 113 14.95 -5.60 -1.67
C GLU A 113 15.70 -5.77 -0.38
#